data_6739a21fe108be31679adfa00d6eb19f
#
_entry.id   6739a21fe108be31679adfa00d6eb19f
#
_cell.length_a   1.000
_cell.length_b   1.000
_cell.length_c   1.000
_cell.angle_alpha   90.00
_cell.angle_beta   90.00
_cell.angle_gamma   90.00
#
_symmetry.space_group_name_H-M   'P 1'
#
loop_
_entity.id
_entity.type
_entity.pdbx_description
1 polymer ?
#
loop_
_entity_poly.entity_id
_entity_poly.type
_entity_poly.pdbx_seq_one_letter_code
_entity_poly.pdbx_strand_id
1 'polypeptide(L)'
;GRKWHLFSKDEISVLREELLKEYKGATIANSVSRLALIVDTYLGLRPEELQVLKFDQLVEYEGSYTFKIDDSWSERKPNGSLKDRPKGAYRYCLPIKNTEVIDLIKDFQIKQKKYLDEYGLKNTSGYIFLNLHNYKSISSNNQLPVTQKSLNEKLKAVCKNAGIEKQKDTVLALYSLRVYLSSLLGNDNRISNMYACQRMGNTIQVFLSTYVKENRESYKENSQLWNC
;
A
#
# COMPACT_ATOMS: atom_id res chain seq x y z
N GLY A 1 -4.62 16.95 -14.92
CA GLY A 1 -4.02 15.71 -14.39
C GLY A 1 -5.04 14.57 -14.35
N ARG A 2 -4.57 13.35 -14.14
CA ARG A 2 -5.44 12.16 -14.02
C ARG A 2 -6.40 12.32 -12.85
N LYS A 3 -7.65 11.95 -13.06
CA LYS A 3 -8.65 11.86 -12.00
C LYS A 3 -8.71 10.41 -11.53
N TRP A 4 -8.51 10.21 -10.24
CA TRP A 4 -8.50 8.88 -9.63
C TRP A 4 -9.88 8.49 -9.12
N HIS A 5 -10.20 7.21 -9.20
CA HIS A 5 -11.37 6.69 -8.50
C HIS A 5 -11.24 7.02 -7.01
N LEU A 6 -12.28 7.61 -6.43
CA LEU A 6 -12.31 7.99 -5.02
C LEU A 6 -13.13 6.95 -4.24
N PHE A 7 -12.44 6.11 -3.49
CA PHE A 7 -13.09 5.11 -2.65
C PHE A 7 -13.85 5.76 -1.50
N SER A 8 -15.05 5.23 -1.20
CA SER A 8 -15.73 5.49 0.05
C SER A 8 -15.23 4.55 1.15
N LYS A 9 -15.55 4.86 2.41
CA LYS A 9 -15.26 3.96 3.54
C LYS A 9 -15.94 2.61 3.38
N ASP A 10 -17.19 2.59 2.89
CA ASP A 10 -17.93 1.36 2.65
C ASP A 10 -17.29 0.53 1.55
N GLU A 11 -16.86 1.16 0.47
CA GLU A 11 -16.14 0.46 -0.61
C GLU A 11 -14.84 -0.16 -0.10
N ILE A 12 -14.06 0.55 0.70
CA ILE A 12 -12.84 -0.02 1.28
C ILE A 12 -13.14 -1.18 2.21
N SER A 13 -14.20 -1.10 3.01
CA SER A 13 -14.63 -2.21 3.87
C SER A 13 -14.95 -3.46 3.06
N VAL A 14 -15.75 -3.31 2.00
CA VAL A 14 -16.13 -4.41 1.11
C VAL A 14 -14.92 -4.96 0.36
N LEU A 15 -14.02 -4.08 -0.10
CA LEU A 15 -12.77 -4.47 -0.76
C LEU A 15 -11.89 -5.31 0.17
N ARG A 16 -11.74 -4.90 1.42
CA ARG A 16 -10.95 -5.65 2.42
C ARG A 16 -11.55 -7.03 2.68
N GLU A 17 -12.85 -7.14 2.80
CA GLU A 17 -13.54 -8.43 2.98
C GLU A 17 -13.30 -9.36 1.78
N GLU A 18 -13.46 -8.88 0.57
CA GLU A 18 -13.22 -9.66 -0.64
C GLU A 18 -11.76 -10.08 -0.79
N LEU A 19 -10.83 -9.15 -0.52
CA LEU A 19 -9.40 -9.45 -0.55
C LEU A 19 -9.02 -10.55 0.44
N LEU A 20 -9.55 -10.48 1.67
CA LEU A 20 -9.27 -11.48 2.69
C LEU A 20 -9.82 -12.85 2.29
N LYS A 21 -11.05 -12.90 1.77
CA LYS A 21 -11.66 -14.11 1.27
C LYS A 21 -10.83 -14.73 0.14
N GLU A 22 -10.45 -13.94 -0.85
CA GLU A 22 -9.66 -14.42 -1.98
C GLU A 22 -8.24 -14.82 -1.56
N TYR A 23 -7.63 -14.10 -0.63
CA TYR A 23 -6.34 -14.47 -0.04
C TYR A 23 -6.38 -15.85 0.60
N LYS A 24 -7.38 -16.11 1.42
CA LYS A 24 -7.54 -17.41 2.12
C LYS A 24 -7.78 -18.57 1.16
N GLY A 25 -8.41 -18.32 0.02
CA GLY A 25 -8.70 -19.35 -0.98
C GLY A 25 -7.63 -19.53 -2.05
N ALA A 26 -6.61 -18.68 -2.09
CA ALA A 26 -5.58 -18.69 -3.12
C ALA A 26 -4.44 -19.65 -2.80
N THR A 27 -3.76 -20.15 -3.85
CA THR A 27 -2.43 -20.78 -3.70
C THR A 27 -1.43 -19.77 -3.20
N ILE A 28 -0.31 -20.22 -2.63
CA ILE A 28 0.70 -19.31 -2.07
C ILE A 28 1.19 -18.29 -3.12
N ALA A 29 1.48 -18.72 -4.34
CA ALA A 29 1.93 -17.83 -5.40
C ALA A 29 0.86 -16.80 -5.79
N ASN A 30 -0.41 -17.20 -5.84
CA ASN A 30 -1.52 -16.30 -6.17
C ASN A 30 -1.95 -15.40 -5.00
N SER A 31 -1.58 -15.76 -3.77
CA SER A 31 -1.93 -14.97 -2.58
C SER A 31 -1.08 -13.71 -2.42
N VAL A 32 0.09 -13.65 -3.06
CA VAL A 32 1.04 -12.52 -2.92
C VAL A 32 0.39 -11.19 -3.29
N SER A 33 -0.21 -11.09 -4.46
CA SER A 33 -0.87 -9.85 -4.92
C SER A 33 -2.02 -9.45 -4.00
N ARG A 34 -2.78 -10.41 -3.51
CA ARG A 34 -3.90 -10.15 -2.60
C ARG A 34 -3.42 -9.63 -1.25
N LEU A 35 -2.35 -10.22 -0.70
CA LEU A 35 -1.77 -9.73 0.54
C LEU A 35 -1.20 -8.30 0.37
N ALA A 36 -0.53 -8.04 -0.74
CA ALA A 36 -0.02 -6.71 -1.04
C ALA A 36 -1.14 -5.67 -1.05
N LEU A 37 -2.27 -5.98 -1.66
CA LEU A 37 -3.43 -5.10 -1.71
C LEU A 37 -4.09 -4.92 -0.34
N ILE A 38 -4.19 -5.98 0.47
CA ILE A 38 -4.69 -5.88 1.86
C ILE A 38 -3.82 -4.88 2.62
N VAL A 39 -2.52 -5.05 2.59
CA VAL A 39 -1.57 -4.17 3.29
C VAL A 39 -1.69 -2.73 2.80
N ASP A 40 -1.81 -2.54 1.49
CA ASP A 40 -1.88 -1.20 0.89
C ASP A 40 -3.19 -0.46 1.17
N THR A 41 -4.28 -1.17 1.47
CA THR A 41 -5.52 -0.52 1.95
C THR A 41 -5.33 0.18 3.30
N TYR A 42 -4.29 -0.17 4.05
CA TYR A 42 -3.94 0.45 5.33
C TYR A 42 -2.78 1.44 5.22
N LEU A 43 -1.89 1.27 4.25
CA LEU A 43 -0.66 2.06 4.14
C LEU A 43 -0.71 3.14 3.06
N GLY A 44 -1.39 2.89 1.94
CA GLY A 44 -1.44 3.83 0.83
C GLY A 44 -0.08 4.21 0.29
N LEU A 45 0.83 3.26 0.17
CA LEU A 45 2.20 3.48 -0.30
C LEU A 45 2.23 3.91 -1.77
N ARG A 46 3.31 4.56 -2.17
CA ARG A 46 3.61 4.66 -3.60
C ARG A 46 3.81 3.24 -4.15
N PRO A 47 3.36 2.95 -5.37
CA PRO A 47 3.47 1.59 -5.93
C PRO A 47 4.88 1.01 -5.87
N GLU A 48 5.90 1.81 -6.17
CA GLU A 48 7.30 1.40 -6.13
C GLU A 48 7.82 1.11 -4.72
N GLU A 49 7.21 1.69 -3.70
CA GLU A 49 7.53 1.41 -2.29
C GLU A 49 6.88 0.10 -1.83
N LEU A 50 5.62 -0.12 -2.22
CA LEU A 50 4.88 -1.34 -1.91
C LEU A 50 5.60 -2.58 -2.44
N GLN A 51 6.11 -2.50 -3.67
CA GLN A 51 6.79 -3.63 -4.32
C GLN A 51 7.97 -4.17 -3.51
N VAL A 52 8.74 -3.31 -2.88
CA VAL A 52 9.98 -3.68 -2.18
C VAL A 52 9.86 -3.75 -0.66
N LEU A 53 8.63 -3.77 -0.16
CA LEU A 53 8.38 -3.90 1.27
C LEU A 53 8.98 -5.21 1.80
N LYS A 54 9.73 -5.13 2.92
CA LYS A 54 10.47 -6.27 3.48
C LYS A 54 9.89 -6.70 4.81
N PHE A 55 10.01 -7.99 5.13
CA PHE A 55 9.55 -8.55 6.40
C PHE A 55 10.23 -7.88 7.60
N ASP A 56 11.53 -7.59 7.51
CA ASP A 56 12.30 -6.98 8.59
C ASP A 56 12.00 -5.50 8.82
N GLN A 57 11.21 -4.88 7.92
CA GLN A 57 10.76 -3.49 8.05
C GLN A 57 9.49 -3.34 8.89
N LEU A 58 8.81 -4.46 9.21
CA LEU A 58 7.66 -4.45 10.12
C LEU A 58 8.16 -4.27 11.55
N VAL A 59 7.82 -3.15 12.15
CA VAL A 59 8.32 -2.74 13.48
C VAL A 59 7.19 -2.18 14.35
N GLU A 60 7.41 -2.17 15.65
CA GLU A 60 6.59 -1.38 16.58
C GLU A 60 7.15 0.03 16.68
N TYR A 61 6.30 1.02 16.58
CA TYR A 61 6.66 2.43 16.67
C TYR A 61 5.50 3.23 17.23
N GLU A 62 5.76 4.00 18.26
CA GLU A 62 4.73 4.83 18.93
C GLU A 62 3.48 4.04 19.31
N GLY A 63 3.67 2.82 19.80
CA GLY A 63 2.61 1.97 20.34
C GLY A 63 1.81 1.18 19.30
N SER A 64 2.19 1.19 18.04
CA SER A 64 1.52 0.44 16.98
C SER A 64 2.53 -0.18 16.01
N TYR A 65 2.11 -1.26 15.34
CA TYR A 65 2.88 -1.78 14.22
C TYR A 65 2.81 -0.83 13.03
N THR A 66 3.93 -0.69 12.36
CA THR A 66 4.06 0.03 11.10
C THR A 66 5.24 -0.54 10.31
N PHE A 67 5.45 -0.01 9.11
CA PHE A 67 6.65 -0.30 8.34
C PHE A 67 7.59 0.89 8.37
N LYS A 68 8.87 0.60 8.62
CA LYS A 68 9.97 1.56 8.44
C LYS A 68 10.59 1.29 7.07
N ILE A 69 10.38 2.19 6.13
CA ILE A 69 10.82 2.01 4.74
C ILE A 69 11.92 2.99 4.35
N ASP A 70 12.77 2.55 3.42
CA ASP A 70 13.94 3.31 2.95
C ASP A 70 14.20 3.12 1.45
N ASP A 71 13.32 2.41 0.74
CA ASP A 71 13.60 1.97 -0.62
C ASP A 71 12.37 2.07 -1.52
N SER A 72 12.62 2.09 -2.83
CA SER A 72 11.62 2.01 -3.87
C SER A 72 12.14 1.19 -5.05
N TRP A 73 11.23 0.51 -5.74
CA TRP A 73 11.60 -0.31 -6.89
C TRP A 73 11.76 0.54 -8.15
N SER A 74 12.79 0.23 -8.91
CA SER A 74 12.95 0.69 -10.28
C SER A 74 13.69 -0.38 -11.07
N GLU A 75 13.19 -0.71 -12.23
CA GLU A 75 13.88 -1.64 -13.14
C GLU A 75 15.27 -1.13 -13.52
N ARG A 76 15.44 0.17 -13.59
CA ARG A 76 16.71 0.82 -13.94
C ARG A 76 17.67 0.91 -12.75
N LYS A 77 17.13 1.03 -11.53
CA LYS A 77 17.91 1.15 -10.30
C LYS A 77 17.20 0.38 -9.19
N PRO A 78 17.30 -0.97 -9.19
CA PRO A 78 16.79 -1.76 -8.08
C PRO A 78 17.46 -1.31 -6.77
N ASN A 79 16.72 -1.31 -5.68
CA ASN A 79 17.22 -0.90 -4.36
C ASN A 79 17.76 0.55 -4.36
N GLY A 80 16.93 1.45 -4.86
CA GLY A 80 17.21 2.87 -4.83
C GLY A 80 16.95 3.50 -3.48
N SER A 81 16.47 4.73 -3.51
CA SER A 81 16.04 5.47 -2.33
C SER A 81 14.54 5.74 -2.40
N LEU A 82 13.98 6.30 -1.34
CA LEU A 82 12.65 6.88 -1.38
C LEU A 82 12.63 8.04 -2.39
N LYS A 83 11.48 8.24 -3.03
CA LYS A 83 11.30 9.30 -4.04
C LYS A 83 11.72 10.66 -3.48
N ASP A 84 12.56 11.36 -4.22
CA ASP A 84 13.07 12.70 -3.89
C ASP A 84 13.77 12.77 -2.54
N ARG A 85 14.37 11.66 -2.11
CA ARG A 85 15.15 11.59 -0.87
C ARG A 85 16.55 11.03 -1.13
N PRO A 86 17.53 11.43 -0.31
CA PRO A 86 18.86 10.84 -0.42
C PRO A 86 18.85 9.37 -0.02
N LYS A 87 19.85 8.61 -0.50
CA LYS A 87 20.05 7.22 -0.12
C LYS A 87 20.22 7.13 1.40
N GLY A 88 19.52 6.16 2.00
CA GLY A 88 19.53 5.94 3.44
C GLY A 88 18.46 6.71 4.21
N ALA A 89 17.76 7.65 3.57
CA ALA A 89 16.62 8.30 4.18
C ALA A 89 15.49 7.27 4.39
N TYR A 90 14.79 7.39 5.49
CA TYR A 90 13.69 6.47 5.84
C TYR A 90 12.47 7.24 6.34
N ARG A 91 11.35 6.55 6.37
CA ARG A 91 10.17 7.04 7.10
C ARG A 91 9.41 5.88 7.72
N TYR A 92 8.66 6.20 8.76
CA TYR A 92 7.63 5.30 9.29
C TYR A 92 6.33 5.54 8.52
N CYS A 93 5.70 4.47 8.07
CA CYS A 93 4.41 4.53 7.38
C CYS A 93 3.26 4.74 8.36
N LEU A 94 2.02 4.77 7.86
CA LEU A 94 0.84 4.82 8.71
C LEU A 94 0.79 3.59 9.63
N PRO A 95 0.28 3.73 10.86
CA PRO A 95 0.16 2.60 11.76
C PRO A 95 -0.91 1.61 11.26
N ILE A 96 -0.62 0.32 11.41
CA ILE A 96 -1.57 -0.75 11.17
C ILE A 96 -2.09 -1.23 12.51
N LYS A 97 -3.28 -0.79 12.89
CA LYS A 97 -3.88 -1.17 14.18
C LYS A 97 -4.67 -2.46 14.10
N ASN A 98 -5.02 -2.92 12.92
CA ASN A 98 -5.68 -4.20 12.72
C ASN A 98 -4.68 -5.34 12.94
N THR A 99 -4.76 -5.99 14.11
CA THR A 99 -3.85 -7.07 14.48
C THR A 99 -3.98 -8.30 13.58
N GLU A 100 -5.14 -8.53 12.97
CA GLU A 100 -5.32 -9.61 12.01
C GLU A 100 -4.41 -9.44 10.79
N VAL A 101 -4.23 -8.22 10.31
CA VAL A 101 -3.33 -7.94 9.18
C VAL A 101 -1.87 -8.23 9.55
N ILE A 102 -1.47 -7.87 10.75
CA ILE A 102 -0.12 -8.18 11.26
C ILE A 102 0.08 -9.70 11.34
N ASP A 103 -0.91 -10.42 11.83
CA ASP A 103 -0.87 -11.89 11.90
C ASP A 103 -0.80 -12.51 10.51
N LEU A 104 -1.53 -11.97 9.53
CA LEU A 104 -1.45 -12.42 8.13
C LEU A 104 -0.03 -12.26 7.57
N ILE A 105 0.63 -11.14 7.83
CA ILE A 105 1.99 -10.88 7.34
C ILE A 105 2.97 -11.87 7.96
N LYS A 106 2.89 -12.08 9.27
CA LYS A 106 3.76 -13.02 9.99
C LYS A 106 3.53 -14.46 9.55
N ASP A 107 2.28 -14.84 9.38
CA ASP A 107 1.90 -16.17 8.89
C ASP A 107 2.37 -16.38 7.44
N PHE A 108 2.23 -15.35 6.61
CA PHE A 108 2.71 -15.41 5.23
C PHE A 108 4.23 -15.61 5.15
N GLN A 109 4.99 -15.01 6.05
CA GLN A 109 6.45 -15.24 6.12
C GLN A 109 6.78 -16.71 6.31
N ILE A 110 6.05 -17.37 7.21
CA ILE A 110 6.21 -18.82 7.46
C ILE A 110 5.81 -19.63 6.23
N LYS A 111 4.68 -19.30 5.62
CA LYS A 111 4.18 -19.98 4.41
C LYS A 111 5.12 -19.81 3.22
N GLN A 112 5.64 -18.60 3.01
CA GLN A 112 6.59 -18.32 1.94
C GLN A 112 7.87 -19.14 2.14
N LYS A 113 8.40 -19.16 3.35
CA LYS A 113 9.61 -19.95 3.67
C LYS A 113 9.39 -21.42 3.39
N LYS A 114 8.28 -21.99 3.83
CA LYS A 114 7.93 -23.38 3.57
C LYS A 114 7.83 -23.68 2.07
N TYR A 115 7.15 -22.81 1.33
CA TYR A 115 7.01 -22.94 -0.12
C TYR A 115 8.37 -22.94 -0.83
N LEU A 116 9.25 -22.02 -0.46
CA LEU A 116 10.59 -21.92 -1.04
C LEU A 116 11.47 -23.10 -0.64
N ASP A 117 11.42 -23.54 0.62
CA ASP A 117 12.17 -24.70 1.10
C ASP A 117 11.85 -25.98 0.31
N GLU A 118 10.60 -26.17 -0.10
CA GLU A 118 10.17 -27.31 -0.92
C GLU A 118 10.87 -27.37 -2.28
N TYR A 119 11.30 -26.21 -2.80
CA TYR A 119 12.06 -26.12 -4.06
C TYR A 119 13.56 -25.92 -3.86
N GLY A 120 14.04 -26.01 -2.62
CA GLY A 120 15.45 -25.76 -2.30
C GLY A 120 15.86 -24.29 -2.48
N LEU A 121 14.91 -23.37 -2.38
CA LEU A 121 15.12 -21.95 -2.60
C LEU A 121 15.02 -21.15 -1.30
N LYS A 122 15.58 -19.94 -1.32
CA LYS A 122 15.53 -18.99 -0.20
C LYS A 122 15.15 -17.61 -0.70
N ASN A 123 14.42 -16.85 0.14
CA ASN A 123 14.20 -15.44 -0.09
C ASN A 123 15.43 -14.64 0.38
N THR A 124 16.29 -14.27 -0.55
CA THR A 124 17.51 -13.48 -0.29
C THR A 124 17.25 -11.98 -0.36
N SER A 125 16.14 -11.57 -0.99
CA SER A 125 15.76 -10.16 -1.12
C SER A 125 15.16 -9.58 0.13
N GLY A 126 14.52 -10.40 0.93
CA GLY A 126 13.70 -9.97 2.07
C GLY A 126 12.30 -9.48 1.69
N TYR A 127 11.97 -9.44 0.40
CA TYR A 127 10.67 -8.94 -0.07
C TYR A 127 9.51 -9.78 0.46
N ILE A 128 8.52 -9.12 1.03
CA ILE A 128 7.24 -9.76 1.38
C ILE A 128 6.56 -10.23 0.09
N PHE A 129 6.53 -9.35 -0.90
CA PHE A 129 5.81 -9.58 -2.15
C PHE A 129 6.72 -10.04 -3.28
N LEU A 130 7.57 -11.00 -2.94
CA LEU A 130 8.41 -11.70 -3.91
C LEU A 130 7.52 -12.37 -4.96
N ASN A 131 7.87 -12.21 -6.25
CA ASN A 131 7.11 -12.83 -7.34
C ASN A 131 7.35 -14.33 -7.37
N LEU A 132 6.48 -15.10 -6.75
CA LEU A 132 6.59 -16.56 -6.62
C LEU A 132 6.25 -17.32 -7.92
N HIS A 133 5.72 -16.63 -8.93
CA HIS A 133 5.51 -17.22 -10.27
C HIS A 133 6.77 -17.23 -11.12
N ASN A 134 7.80 -16.51 -10.74
CA ASN A 134 9.03 -16.37 -11.51
C ASN A 134 10.16 -17.23 -10.91
N TYR A 135 10.11 -18.53 -11.16
CA TYR A 135 11.13 -19.48 -10.68
C TYR A 135 12.55 -19.07 -11.06
N LYS A 136 12.74 -18.63 -12.29
CA LYS A 136 14.06 -18.20 -12.79
C LYS A 136 14.64 -17.03 -12.01
N SER A 137 13.79 -16.08 -11.65
CA SER A 137 14.16 -14.94 -10.80
C SER A 137 14.49 -15.40 -9.38
N ILE A 138 13.64 -16.24 -8.77
CA ILE A 138 13.82 -16.70 -7.40
C ILE A 138 15.10 -17.51 -7.24
N SER A 139 15.41 -18.36 -8.21
CA SER A 139 16.61 -19.21 -8.19
C SER A 139 17.92 -18.44 -8.50
N SER A 140 17.81 -17.19 -8.94
CA SER A 140 18.95 -16.32 -9.21
C SER A 140 19.26 -15.41 -8.03
N ASN A 141 20.40 -14.71 -8.10
CA ASN A 141 20.74 -13.66 -7.13
C ASN A 141 19.97 -12.35 -7.37
N ASN A 142 19.12 -12.29 -8.38
CA ASN A 142 18.34 -11.12 -8.77
C ASN A 142 16.85 -11.41 -8.64
N GLN A 143 16.39 -11.54 -7.40
CA GLN A 143 14.97 -11.79 -7.09
C GLN A 143 14.12 -10.55 -7.37
N LEU A 144 12.98 -10.78 -8.01
CA LEU A 144 12.07 -9.71 -8.44
C LEU A 144 10.82 -9.66 -7.58
N PRO A 145 10.35 -8.46 -7.23
CA PRO A 145 9.05 -8.30 -6.58
C PRO A 145 7.92 -8.44 -7.59
N VAL A 146 6.69 -8.55 -7.08
CA VAL A 146 5.48 -8.43 -7.91
C VAL A 146 5.50 -7.13 -8.72
N THR A 147 4.91 -7.15 -9.90
CA THR A 147 4.87 -5.98 -10.77
C THR A 147 3.68 -5.08 -10.44
N GLN A 148 3.83 -3.79 -10.70
CA GLN A 148 2.71 -2.83 -10.56
C GLN A 148 1.56 -3.19 -11.49
N LYS A 149 1.87 -3.63 -12.70
CA LYS A 149 0.85 -4.08 -13.67
C LYS A 149 -0.01 -5.21 -13.08
N SER A 150 0.63 -6.22 -12.51
CA SER A 150 -0.05 -7.34 -11.87
C SER A 150 -0.94 -6.87 -10.70
N LEU A 151 -0.42 -5.99 -9.85
CA LEU A 151 -1.16 -5.44 -8.72
C LEU A 151 -2.37 -4.61 -9.17
N ASN A 152 -2.20 -3.76 -10.18
CA ASN A 152 -3.29 -2.94 -10.73
C ASN A 152 -4.38 -3.82 -11.36
N GLU A 153 -4.00 -4.82 -12.12
CA GLU A 153 -4.95 -5.78 -12.70
C GLU A 153 -5.72 -6.54 -11.63
N LYS A 154 -5.04 -6.98 -10.57
CA LYS A 154 -5.66 -7.68 -9.45
C LYS A 154 -6.62 -6.77 -8.68
N LEU A 155 -6.25 -5.53 -8.43
CA LEU A 155 -7.12 -4.56 -7.76
C LEU A 155 -8.43 -4.38 -8.53
N LYS A 156 -8.35 -4.19 -9.84
CA LYS A 156 -9.53 -4.06 -10.70
C LYS A 156 -10.43 -5.31 -10.63
N ALA A 157 -9.82 -6.48 -10.70
CA ALA A 157 -10.55 -7.75 -10.66
C ALA A 157 -11.25 -7.96 -9.31
N VAL A 158 -10.56 -7.68 -8.21
CA VAL A 158 -11.15 -7.82 -6.86
C VAL A 158 -12.25 -6.79 -6.63
N CYS A 159 -12.07 -5.56 -7.07
CA CYS A 159 -13.12 -4.52 -7.00
C CYS A 159 -14.38 -4.97 -7.76
N LYS A 160 -14.22 -5.53 -8.96
CA LYS A 160 -15.33 -6.06 -9.74
C LYS A 160 -16.06 -7.18 -8.99
N ASN A 161 -15.30 -8.12 -8.40
CA ASN A 161 -15.86 -9.23 -7.61
C ASN A 161 -16.59 -8.73 -6.36
N ALA A 162 -16.13 -7.64 -5.79
CA ALA A 162 -16.74 -6.99 -4.62
C ALA A 162 -17.93 -6.10 -4.96
N GLY A 163 -18.28 -5.96 -6.24
CA GLY A 163 -19.38 -5.09 -6.68
C GLY A 163 -19.05 -3.61 -6.65
N ILE A 164 -17.77 -3.24 -6.63
CA ILE A 164 -17.34 -1.84 -6.65
C ILE A 164 -17.21 -1.38 -8.10
N GLU A 165 -18.02 -0.39 -8.47
CA GLU A 165 -17.97 0.22 -9.78
C GLU A 165 -17.07 1.47 -9.77
N LYS A 166 -16.18 1.53 -10.74
CA LYS A 166 -15.31 2.69 -10.94
C LYS A 166 -16.16 3.90 -11.36
N GLN A 167 -15.91 5.06 -10.75
CA GLN A 167 -16.54 6.31 -11.16
C GLN A 167 -16.18 6.61 -12.62
N LYS A 168 -17.13 7.18 -13.34
CA LYS A 168 -16.95 7.55 -14.75
C LYS A 168 -15.79 8.52 -14.91
N ASP A 169 -15.02 8.34 -15.97
CA ASP A 169 -13.89 9.19 -16.35
C ASP A 169 -12.77 9.23 -15.28
N THR A 170 -12.64 8.17 -14.49
CA THR A 170 -11.58 8.03 -13.50
C THR A 170 -10.70 6.82 -13.78
N VAL A 171 -9.54 6.79 -13.12
CA VAL A 171 -8.61 5.66 -13.16
C VAL A 171 -8.66 4.93 -11.81
N LEU A 172 -8.86 3.62 -11.85
CA LEU A 172 -8.76 2.74 -10.69
C LEU A 172 -7.41 2.02 -10.73
N ALA A 173 -6.54 2.37 -9.81
CA ALA A 173 -5.19 1.81 -9.70
C ALA A 173 -4.71 1.88 -8.26
N LEU A 174 -3.51 1.37 -7.97
CA LEU A 174 -2.91 1.42 -6.63
C LEU A 174 -2.93 2.83 -6.04
N TYR A 175 -2.68 3.84 -6.86
CA TYR A 175 -2.69 5.23 -6.42
C TYR A 175 -4.04 5.68 -5.87
N SER A 176 -5.14 5.03 -6.28
CA SER A 176 -6.48 5.29 -5.72
C SER A 176 -6.56 4.99 -4.22
N LEU A 177 -5.82 3.98 -3.75
CA LEU A 177 -5.74 3.66 -2.31
C LEU A 177 -4.98 4.75 -1.55
N ARG A 178 -3.94 5.28 -2.14
CA ARG A 178 -3.18 6.39 -1.56
C ARG A 178 -4.03 7.67 -1.46
N VAL A 179 -4.77 7.99 -2.48
CA VAL A 179 -5.71 9.13 -2.49
C VAL A 179 -6.77 8.96 -1.40
N TYR A 180 -7.32 7.75 -1.26
CA TYR A 180 -8.29 7.45 -0.20
C TYR A 180 -7.74 7.77 1.20
N LEU A 181 -6.54 7.25 1.51
CA LEU A 181 -5.95 7.44 2.84
C LEU A 181 -5.51 8.89 3.07
N SER A 182 -4.99 9.57 2.06
CA SER A 182 -4.65 10.99 2.16
C SER A 182 -5.90 11.84 2.42
N SER A 183 -7.00 11.54 1.76
CA SER A 183 -8.28 12.21 1.95
C SER A 183 -8.86 11.95 3.35
N LEU A 184 -8.77 10.69 3.81
CA LEU A 184 -9.21 10.31 5.15
C LEU A 184 -8.44 11.06 6.23
N LEU A 185 -7.12 11.15 6.10
CA LEU A 185 -6.25 11.89 7.02
C LEU A 185 -6.55 13.40 6.99
N GLY A 186 -6.69 13.95 5.79
CA GLY A 186 -6.97 15.38 5.62
C GLY A 186 -8.32 15.82 6.15
N ASN A 187 -9.30 14.93 6.22
CA ASN A 187 -10.64 15.21 6.75
C ASN A 187 -10.77 14.99 8.26
N ASP A 188 -9.78 14.41 8.90
CA ASP A 188 -9.83 14.15 10.33
C ASP A 188 -9.17 15.30 11.10
N ASN A 189 -9.99 16.13 11.74
CA ASN A 189 -9.54 17.30 12.50
C ASN A 189 -8.64 16.95 13.70
N ARG A 190 -8.62 15.70 14.13
CA ARG A 190 -7.78 15.23 15.24
C ARG A 190 -6.34 14.96 14.80
N ILE A 191 -6.10 14.87 13.48
CA ILE A 191 -4.81 14.50 12.90
C ILE A 191 -4.18 15.75 12.27
N SER A 192 -2.95 16.06 12.66
CA SER A 192 -2.22 17.18 12.07
C SER A 192 -1.78 16.88 10.65
N ASN A 193 -1.73 17.89 9.82
CA ASN A 193 -1.19 17.78 8.46
C ASN A 193 0.28 17.37 8.47
N MET A 194 1.05 17.82 9.46
CA MET A 194 2.46 17.47 9.61
C MET A 194 2.63 15.96 9.84
N TYR A 195 1.84 15.38 10.75
CA TYR A 195 1.84 13.94 10.98
C TYR A 195 1.49 13.17 9.70
N ALA A 196 0.42 13.57 9.02
CA ALA A 196 -0.02 12.93 7.78
C ALA A 196 1.08 12.96 6.71
N CYS A 197 1.71 14.12 6.52
CA CYS A 197 2.81 14.29 5.56
C CYS A 197 4.01 13.38 5.87
N GLN A 198 4.42 13.33 7.13
CA GLN A 198 5.55 12.49 7.55
C GLN A 198 5.28 11.02 7.29
N ARG A 199 4.10 10.54 7.64
CA ARG A 199 3.73 9.12 7.50
C ARG A 199 3.48 8.72 6.05
N MET A 200 2.88 9.60 5.25
CA MET A 200 2.61 9.36 3.82
C MET A 200 3.83 9.63 2.94
N GLY A 201 4.84 10.33 3.44
CA GLY A 201 6.02 10.68 2.66
C GLY A 201 5.81 11.82 1.67
N ASN A 202 4.80 12.65 1.88
CA ASN A 202 4.53 13.84 1.07
C ASN A 202 5.20 15.08 1.65
N THR A 203 5.48 16.05 0.79
CA THR A 203 5.61 17.44 1.25
C THR A 203 4.23 17.95 1.67
N ILE A 204 4.21 18.95 2.54
CA ILE A 204 2.94 19.54 2.98
C ILE A 204 2.15 20.12 1.80
N GLN A 205 2.85 20.71 0.86
CA GLN A 205 2.24 21.28 -0.36
C GLN A 205 1.54 20.22 -1.21
N VAL A 206 2.19 19.07 -1.43
CA VAL A 206 1.62 17.95 -2.20
C VAL A 206 0.42 17.36 -1.45
N PHE A 207 0.53 17.17 -0.15
CA PHE A 207 -0.56 16.66 0.67
C PHE A 207 -1.79 17.57 0.63
N LEU A 208 -1.59 18.87 0.86
CA LEU A 208 -2.67 19.85 0.82
C LEU A 208 -3.31 19.96 -0.56
N SER A 209 -2.52 19.89 -1.63
CA SER A 209 -3.01 19.89 -3.01
C SER A 209 -3.95 18.71 -3.26
N THR A 210 -3.59 17.52 -2.81
CA THR A 210 -4.44 16.32 -2.92
C THR A 210 -5.71 16.48 -2.10
N TYR A 211 -5.57 16.92 -0.86
CA TYR A 211 -6.70 17.15 0.06
C TYR A 211 -7.68 18.22 -0.47
N VAL A 212 -7.16 19.38 -0.89
CA VAL A 212 -7.98 20.49 -1.42
C VAL A 212 -8.79 20.03 -2.63
N LYS A 213 -8.16 19.28 -3.54
CA LYS A 213 -8.80 18.78 -4.75
C LYS A 213 -10.00 17.87 -4.44
N GLU A 214 -9.90 17.07 -3.38
CA GLU A 214 -10.91 16.07 -3.01
C GLU A 214 -11.99 16.61 -2.08
N ASN A 215 -11.74 17.73 -1.37
CA ASN A 215 -12.57 18.19 -0.25
C ASN A 215 -12.98 19.67 -0.31
N ARG A 216 -13.28 20.18 -1.51
CA ARG A 216 -13.69 21.58 -1.68
C ARG A 216 -14.92 21.99 -0.85
N GLU A 217 -15.85 21.07 -0.65
CA GLU A 217 -17.07 21.35 0.15
C GLU A 217 -16.73 21.65 1.61
N SER A 218 -15.74 20.96 2.18
CA SER A 218 -15.27 21.25 3.54
C SER A 218 -14.73 22.67 3.69
N TYR A 219 -14.09 23.20 2.66
CA TYR A 219 -13.60 24.58 2.69
C TYR A 219 -14.72 25.60 2.69
N LYS A 220 -15.80 25.37 1.97
CA LYS A 220 -16.98 26.21 2.02
C LYS A 220 -17.62 26.21 3.40
N GLU A 221 -17.77 25.04 4.01
CA GLU A 221 -18.28 24.90 5.38
C GLU A 221 -17.40 25.65 6.38
N ASN A 222 -16.09 25.52 6.28
CA ASN A 222 -15.15 26.22 7.13
C ASN A 222 -15.27 27.73 7.00
N SER A 223 -15.45 28.23 5.78
CA SER A 223 -15.64 29.66 5.54
C SER A 223 -16.94 30.18 6.19
N GLN A 224 -18.00 29.37 6.18
CA GLN A 224 -19.26 29.72 6.81
C GLN A 224 -19.16 29.72 8.35
N LEU A 225 -18.32 28.86 8.90
CA LEU A 225 -18.06 28.75 10.33
C LEU A 225 -17.13 29.84 10.87
N TRP A 226 -16.37 30.50 10.01
CA TRP A 226 -15.45 31.54 10.40
C TRP A 226 -16.22 32.78 10.88
N ASN A 227 -16.07 33.06 12.15
CA ASN A 227 -16.77 34.17 12.81
C ASN A 227 -15.79 34.91 13.73
N CYS A 228 -15.14 35.90 13.15
CA CYS A 228 -14.11 36.61 13.87
C CYS A 228 -14.33 38.14 13.81
#